data_f56cddf721695240b2631871d34e109b
#
_entry.id   f56cddf721695240b2631871d34e109b
#
_cell.length_a   1.000
_cell.length_b   1.000
_cell.length_c   1.000
_cell.angle_alpha   90.00
_cell.angle_beta   90.00
_cell.angle_gamma   90.00
#
_symmetry.space_group_name_H-M   'P 1'
#
loop_
_entity.id
_entity.type
_entity.pdbx_description
1 polymer ?
#
loop_
_entity_poly.entity_id
_entity_poly.type
_entity_poly.pdbx_seq_one_letter_code
_entity_poly.pdbx_strand_id
1 'polypeptide(L)'
;MTARRIVSVVLTGTMVLGHTFQSGSLPVMAQTAANANDQALDKLMGPIALYPDPLLAQVLACASSPQQVTEVSAWLKMQDKQLQGSKLQEAATMKGFDASFAAIVLFPDVLDTLAQNLPWTTEVGKAFVSDQKAVLASVQRLRKPTHVWITPLPQLVARSVHHRATSV
;
A
#
# COMPACT_ATOMS: atom_id res chain seq x y z
N MET A 1 15.19 -32.63 -53.24
CA MET A 1 16.65 -32.79 -53.43
C MET A 1 17.31 -31.89 -52.41
N THR A 2 18.06 -32.21 -51.45
CA THR A 2 18.96 -33.27 -51.14
C THR A 2 19.14 -33.35 -49.62
N ALA A 3 19.02 -34.51 -49.12
CA ALA A 3 19.34 -35.05 -47.81
C ALA A 3 20.81 -34.88 -47.37
N ARG A 4 21.01 -35.18 -46.10
CA ARG A 4 22.23 -35.73 -45.44
C ARG A 4 22.87 -34.72 -44.45
N ARG A 5 23.34 -35.08 -43.28
CA ARG A 5 23.55 -36.39 -42.61
C ARG A 5 23.70 -36.19 -41.10
N ILE A 6 23.25 -37.18 -40.39
CA ILE A 6 23.51 -37.53 -39.00
C ILE A 6 25.00 -37.65 -38.73
N VAL A 7 25.49 -37.12 -37.64
CA VAL A 7 26.66 -37.66 -36.93
C VAL A 7 26.36 -37.70 -35.43
N SER A 8 26.12 -38.93 -35.00
CA SER A 8 26.12 -39.37 -33.62
C SER A 8 27.56 -39.38 -33.10
N VAL A 9 27.82 -38.74 -31.99
CA VAL A 9 28.99 -39.05 -31.17
C VAL A 9 28.52 -39.28 -29.74
N VAL A 10 28.45 -40.54 -29.43
CA VAL A 10 28.38 -41.08 -28.08
C VAL A 10 29.76 -40.93 -27.47
N LEU A 11 29.85 -40.19 -26.36
CA LEU A 11 31.01 -40.32 -25.48
C LEU A 11 30.50 -40.43 -24.03
N THR A 12 30.54 -41.65 -23.57
CA THR A 12 30.43 -42.08 -22.18
C THR A 12 31.57 -41.45 -21.37
N GLY A 13 31.21 -40.73 -20.32
CA GLY A 13 32.13 -40.20 -19.34
C GLY A 13 31.45 -40.11 -17.99
N THR A 14 31.54 -41.21 -17.25
CA THR A 14 31.25 -41.32 -15.82
C THR A 14 32.15 -40.38 -15.06
N MET A 15 31.61 -39.42 -14.25
CA MET A 15 32.37 -39.01 -13.06
C MET A 15 31.52 -38.21 -12.06
N VAL A 16 31.29 -38.85 -10.95
CA VAL A 16 31.46 -38.39 -9.56
C VAL A 16 30.58 -37.26 -9.04
N LEU A 17 29.77 -37.69 -8.07
CA LEU A 17 29.11 -36.91 -7.04
C LEU A 17 30.01 -35.84 -6.44
N GLY A 18 29.54 -34.63 -6.52
CA GLY A 18 29.98 -33.51 -5.70
C GLY A 18 28.82 -32.54 -5.58
N HIS A 19 27.81 -32.90 -4.78
CA HIS A 19 26.78 -31.93 -4.40
C HIS A 19 27.40 -30.99 -3.33
N THR A 20 28.14 -29.98 -3.77
CA THR A 20 28.37 -28.83 -2.95
C THR A 20 27.05 -28.09 -2.81
N PHE A 21 26.41 -28.27 -1.67
CA PHE A 21 25.32 -27.41 -1.20
C PHE A 21 25.88 -26.00 -1.12
N GLN A 22 25.82 -25.26 -2.21
CA GLN A 22 26.07 -23.86 -2.25
C GLN A 22 24.88 -23.18 -1.58
N SER A 23 24.95 -22.99 -0.30
CA SER A 23 24.04 -22.10 0.42
C SER A 23 24.19 -20.72 -0.21
N GLY A 24 23.34 -20.44 -1.20
CA GLY A 24 23.27 -19.16 -1.85
C GLY A 24 22.79 -18.14 -0.83
N SER A 25 23.73 -17.46 -0.19
CA SER A 25 23.47 -16.23 0.52
C SER A 25 22.90 -15.25 -0.50
N LEU A 26 21.58 -15.05 -0.48
CA LEU A 26 20.94 -13.98 -1.25
C LEU A 26 21.63 -12.68 -0.87
N PRO A 27 22.03 -11.85 -1.83
CA PRO A 27 22.80 -10.67 -1.53
C PRO A 27 21.99 -9.74 -0.61
N VAL A 28 22.53 -9.43 0.56
CA VAL A 28 21.97 -8.50 1.57
C VAL A 28 21.52 -7.18 0.91
N MET A 29 22.14 -6.79 -0.18
CA MET A 29 21.82 -5.60 -0.98
C MET A 29 20.38 -5.60 -1.54
N ALA A 30 19.83 -6.76 -1.92
CA ALA A 30 18.48 -6.86 -2.45
C ALA A 30 17.40 -6.63 -1.37
N GLN A 31 17.65 -7.10 -0.15
CA GLN A 31 16.75 -6.87 0.99
C GLN A 31 16.74 -5.40 1.44
N THR A 32 17.90 -4.73 1.40
CA THR A 32 18.00 -3.31 1.77
C THR A 32 17.22 -2.43 0.79
N ALA A 33 17.29 -2.72 -0.52
CA ALA A 33 16.56 -1.99 -1.54
C ALA A 33 15.03 -2.21 -1.43
N ALA A 34 14.60 -3.44 -1.19
CA ALA A 34 13.18 -3.76 -0.97
C ALA A 34 12.62 -3.02 0.25
N ASN A 35 13.34 -3.01 1.36
CA ASN A 35 12.94 -2.28 2.57
C ASN A 35 12.87 -0.76 2.34
N ALA A 36 13.78 -0.19 1.56
CA ALA A 36 13.77 1.24 1.24
C ALA A 36 12.55 1.62 0.39
N ASN A 37 12.20 0.80 -0.60
CA ASN A 37 11.02 0.98 -1.42
C ASN A 37 9.73 0.85 -0.59
N ASP A 38 9.66 -0.12 0.31
CA ASP A 38 8.54 -0.30 1.22
C ASP A 38 8.35 0.91 2.14
N GLN A 39 9.43 1.44 2.70
CA GLN A 39 9.38 2.64 3.55
C GLN A 39 8.96 3.90 2.76
N ALA A 40 9.42 4.05 1.53
CA ALA A 40 9.00 5.16 0.67
C ALA A 40 7.50 5.08 0.37
N LEU A 41 7.01 3.88 0.08
CA LEU A 41 5.60 3.63 -0.18
C LEU A 41 4.74 3.84 1.09
N ASP A 42 5.23 3.42 2.25
CA ASP A 42 4.57 3.65 3.53
C ASP A 42 4.43 5.15 3.85
N LYS A 43 5.46 5.95 3.57
CA LYS A 43 5.37 7.42 3.70
C LYS A 43 4.35 8.02 2.74
N LEU A 44 4.31 7.53 1.50
CA LEU A 44 3.38 8.00 0.48
C LEU A 44 1.93 7.68 0.85
N MET A 45 1.67 6.47 1.39
CA MET A 45 0.33 6.01 1.76
C MET A 45 -0.12 6.50 3.13
N GLY A 46 0.79 6.98 3.99
CA GLY A 46 0.50 7.39 5.37
C GLY A 46 -0.75 8.27 5.53
N PRO A 47 -0.93 9.34 4.74
CA PRO A 47 -2.07 10.25 4.88
C PRO A 47 -3.45 9.60 4.65
N ILE A 48 -3.51 8.53 3.85
CA ILE A 48 -4.77 7.87 3.46
C ILE A 48 -4.95 6.46 4.02
N ALA A 49 -3.92 5.90 4.64
CA ALA A 49 -3.92 4.51 5.11
C ALA A 49 -5.05 4.21 6.11
N LEU A 50 -5.47 5.19 6.89
CA LEU A 50 -6.52 5.03 7.92
C LEU A 50 -7.93 5.25 7.40
N TYR A 51 -8.12 5.61 6.13
CA TYR A 51 -9.45 5.71 5.56
C TYR A 51 -10.13 4.33 5.50
N PRO A 52 -11.46 4.27 5.67
CA PRO A 52 -12.22 3.04 5.45
C PRO A 52 -11.98 2.48 4.04
N ASP A 53 -11.96 1.16 3.90
CA ASP A 53 -11.64 0.49 2.62
C ASP A 53 -12.45 1.00 1.41
N PRO A 54 -13.77 1.22 1.52
CA PRO A 54 -14.53 1.76 0.39
C PRO A 54 -14.06 3.15 -0.04
N LEU A 55 -13.75 4.03 0.91
CA LEU A 55 -13.26 5.38 0.62
C LEU A 55 -11.82 5.33 0.07
N LEU A 56 -10.95 4.50 0.66
CA LEU A 56 -9.59 4.31 0.17
C LEU A 56 -9.57 3.84 -1.29
N ALA A 57 -10.44 2.90 -1.66
CA ALA A 57 -10.55 2.43 -3.03
C ALA A 57 -10.92 3.57 -4.00
N GLN A 58 -11.86 4.44 -3.61
CA GLN A 58 -12.23 5.61 -4.41
C GLN A 58 -11.08 6.61 -4.52
N VAL A 59 -10.37 6.89 -3.42
CA VAL A 59 -9.20 7.78 -3.40
C VAL A 59 -8.11 7.28 -4.35
N LEU A 60 -7.78 5.99 -4.30
CA LEU A 60 -6.76 5.40 -5.17
C LEU A 60 -7.17 5.43 -6.64
N ALA A 61 -8.44 5.15 -6.94
CA ALA A 61 -8.98 5.25 -8.28
C ALA A 61 -8.94 6.70 -8.81
N CYS A 62 -9.36 7.68 -8.00
CA CYS A 62 -9.29 9.10 -8.37
C CYS A 62 -7.86 9.58 -8.55
N ALA A 63 -6.92 9.14 -7.70
CA ALA A 63 -5.51 9.48 -7.80
C ALA A 63 -4.86 9.01 -9.12
N SER A 64 -5.40 7.96 -9.74
CA SER A 64 -4.95 7.48 -11.05
C SER A 64 -5.26 8.46 -12.19
N SER A 65 -6.16 9.43 -11.97
CA SER A 65 -6.55 10.46 -12.95
C SER A 65 -6.46 11.86 -12.33
N PRO A 66 -5.26 12.36 -12.02
CA PRO A 66 -5.07 13.60 -11.25
C PRO A 66 -5.63 14.84 -11.95
N GLN A 67 -5.74 14.83 -13.27
CA GLN A 67 -6.38 15.90 -14.04
C GLN A 67 -7.87 16.02 -13.72
N GLN A 68 -8.58 14.89 -13.65
CA GLN A 68 -9.99 14.86 -13.27
C GLN A 68 -10.21 15.29 -11.82
N VAL A 69 -9.27 15.01 -10.91
CA VAL A 69 -9.33 15.50 -9.51
C VAL A 69 -9.51 17.01 -9.48
N THR A 70 -8.72 17.74 -10.25
CA THR A 70 -8.80 19.22 -10.33
C THR A 70 -10.12 19.67 -10.92
N GLU A 71 -10.57 19.02 -12.00
CA GLU A 71 -11.82 19.35 -12.69
C GLU A 71 -13.03 19.13 -11.78
N VAL A 72 -13.08 17.96 -11.11
CA VAL A 72 -14.20 17.61 -10.21
C VAL A 72 -14.21 18.51 -8.97
N SER A 73 -13.05 18.84 -8.40
CA SER A 73 -12.95 19.78 -7.28
C SER A 73 -13.45 21.18 -7.68
N ALA A 74 -13.06 21.68 -8.85
CA ALA A 74 -13.55 22.96 -9.35
C ALA A 74 -15.06 22.94 -9.62
N TRP A 75 -15.55 21.86 -10.24
CA TRP A 75 -16.98 21.68 -10.47
C TRP A 75 -17.76 21.62 -9.16
N LEU A 76 -17.30 20.90 -8.16
CA LEU A 76 -17.95 20.76 -6.85
C LEU A 76 -18.11 22.11 -6.15
N LYS A 77 -17.12 23.00 -6.25
CA LYS A 77 -17.14 24.34 -5.65
C LYS A 77 -18.19 25.26 -6.30
N MET A 78 -18.62 24.96 -7.50
CA MET A 78 -19.67 25.71 -8.21
C MET A 78 -21.07 25.19 -7.96
N GLN A 79 -21.19 24.02 -7.28
CA GLN A 79 -22.51 23.46 -6.98
C GLN A 79 -23.19 24.21 -5.83
N ASP A 80 -24.53 24.19 -5.87
CA ASP A 80 -25.33 24.69 -4.76
C ASP A 80 -25.05 23.86 -3.50
N LYS A 81 -24.82 24.53 -2.38
CA LYS A 81 -24.59 23.89 -1.07
C LYS A 81 -25.76 23.03 -0.58
N GLN A 82 -26.95 23.26 -1.15
CA GLN A 82 -28.13 22.42 -0.86
C GLN A 82 -28.13 21.10 -1.63
N LEU A 83 -27.31 20.99 -2.69
CA LEU A 83 -27.18 19.77 -3.46
C LEU A 83 -26.24 18.82 -2.72
N GLN A 84 -26.82 17.81 -2.06
CA GLN A 84 -26.09 16.88 -1.20
C GLN A 84 -26.55 15.43 -1.41
N GLY A 85 -25.73 14.48 -0.91
CA GLY A 85 -26.09 13.06 -0.95
C GLY A 85 -26.25 12.51 -2.36
N SER A 86 -27.28 11.69 -2.57
CA SER A 86 -27.53 11.03 -3.85
C SER A 86 -27.74 11.99 -5.02
N LYS A 87 -28.37 13.15 -4.76
CA LYS A 87 -28.59 14.18 -5.80
C LYS A 87 -27.27 14.76 -6.32
N LEU A 88 -26.31 14.99 -5.44
CA LEU A 88 -24.97 15.45 -5.83
C LEU A 88 -24.24 14.38 -6.63
N GLN A 89 -24.36 13.12 -6.23
CA GLN A 89 -23.77 11.98 -6.95
C GLN A 89 -24.40 11.81 -8.34
N GLU A 90 -25.71 11.92 -8.46
CA GLU A 90 -26.43 11.90 -9.74
C GLU A 90 -25.97 13.04 -10.66
N ALA A 91 -25.86 14.26 -10.12
CA ALA A 91 -25.37 15.41 -10.88
C ALA A 91 -23.93 15.20 -11.38
N ALA A 92 -23.06 14.61 -10.57
CA ALA A 92 -21.68 14.25 -10.98
C ALA A 92 -21.69 13.20 -12.10
N THR A 93 -22.55 12.20 -12.00
CA THR A 93 -22.74 11.17 -13.02
C THR A 93 -23.30 11.75 -14.32
N MET A 94 -24.30 12.64 -14.23
CA MET A 94 -24.84 13.35 -15.40
C MET A 94 -23.82 14.26 -16.08
N LYS A 95 -22.88 14.81 -15.32
CA LYS A 95 -21.76 15.59 -15.84
C LYS A 95 -20.76 14.74 -16.62
N GLY A 96 -20.81 13.42 -16.48
CA GLY A 96 -19.94 12.47 -17.16
C GLY A 96 -18.66 12.13 -16.38
N PHE A 97 -18.63 12.38 -15.08
CA PHE A 97 -17.54 11.93 -14.24
C PHE A 97 -17.60 10.43 -13.98
N ASP A 98 -16.43 9.80 -13.87
CA ASP A 98 -16.34 8.38 -13.57
C ASP A 98 -17.00 8.03 -12.22
N ALA A 99 -17.42 6.77 -12.06
CA ALA A 99 -18.11 6.30 -10.86
C ALA A 99 -17.32 6.58 -9.57
N SER A 100 -15.98 6.51 -9.61
CA SER A 100 -15.12 6.83 -8.46
C SER A 100 -15.21 8.30 -8.08
N PHE A 101 -15.24 9.19 -9.08
CA PHE A 101 -15.42 10.62 -8.85
C PHE A 101 -16.83 10.96 -8.40
N ALA A 102 -17.85 10.31 -8.96
CA ALA A 102 -19.23 10.44 -8.51
C ALA A 102 -19.44 9.95 -7.06
N ALA A 103 -18.62 9.02 -6.59
CA ALA A 103 -18.66 8.58 -5.19
C ALA A 103 -17.89 9.54 -4.26
N ILE A 104 -16.72 10.04 -4.68
CA ILE A 104 -15.86 10.87 -3.81
C ILE A 104 -16.39 12.30 -3.62
N VAL A 105 -17.29 12.80 -4.49
CA VAL A 105 -17.94 14.11 -4.28
C VAL A 105 -18.76 14.17 -2.99
N LEU A 106 -19.13 13.02 -2.42
CA LEU A 106 -19.77 12.93 -1.10
C LEU A 106 -18.82 13.24 0.05
N PHE A 107 -17.51 13.29 -0.23
CA PHE A 107 -16.43 13.56 0.72
C PHE A 107 -15.62 14.78 0.26
N PRO A 108 -16.19 15.99 0.29
CA PRO A 108 -15.57 17.19 -0.25
C PRO A 108 -14.19 17.47 0.33
N ASP A 109 -14.00 17.25 1.64
CA ASP A 109 -12.72 17.48 2.30
C ASP A 109 -11.61 16.56 1.76
N VAL A 110 -11.95 15.32 1.44
CA VAL A 110 -11.00 14.36 0.84
C VAL A 110 -10.64 14.79 -0.58
N LEU A 111 -11.64 15.16 -1.38
CA LEU A 111 -11.43 15.65 -2.75
C LEU A 111 -10.59 16.94 -2.77
N ASP A 112 -10.85 17.86 -1.84
CA ASP A 112 -10.05 19.08 -1.71
C ASP A 112 -8.61 18.78 -1.28
N THR A 113 -8.40 17.81 -0.39
CA THR A 113 -7.05 17.36 -0.01
C THR A 113 -6.27 16.82 -1.21
N LEU A 114 -6.92 16.00 -2.05
CA LEU A 114 -6.33 15.50 -3.29
C LEU A 114 -6.00 16.62 -4.28
N ALA A 115 -6.91 17.57 -4.44
CA ALA A 115 -6.76 18.70 -5.37
C ALA A 115 -5.68 19.69 -4.92
N GLN A 116 -5.56 19.95 -3.62
CA GLN A 116 -4.54 20.86 -3.07
C GLN A 116 -3.14 20.24 -3.09
N ASN A 117 -3.04 18.92 -3.08
CA ASN A 117 -1.78 18.18 -3.04
C ASN A 117 -1.56 17.37 -4.33
N LEU A 118 -1.79 17.97 -5.49
CA LEU A 118 -1.69 17.30 -6.79
C LEU A 118 -0.37 16.55 -7.05
N PRO A 119 0.81 17.08 -6.68
CA PRO A 119 2.06 16.34 -6.84
C PRO A 119 2.03 15.01 -6.06
N TRP A 120 1.61 15.04 -4.81
CA TRP A 120 1.46 13.86 -3.98
C TRP A 120 0.38 12.92 -4.53
N THR A 121 -0.79 13.45 -4.91
CA THR A 121 -1.88 12.67 -5.52
C THR A 121 -1.42 11.95 -6.78
N THR A 122 -0.61 12.63 -7.62
CA THR A 122 -0.03 12.05 -8.83
C THR A 122 0.92 10.88 -8.50
N GLU A 123 1.76 11.03 -7.48
CA GLU A 123 2.66 9.95 -7.05
C GLU A 123 1.89 8.75 -6.48
N VAL A 124 0.82 9.00 -5.70
CA VAL A 124 -0.10 7.94 -5.23
C VAL A 124 -0.71 7.19 -6.41
N GLY A 125 -1.22 7.93 -7.40
CA GLY A 125 -1.81 7.33 -8.61
C GLY A 125 -0.81 6.52 -9.41
N LYS A 126 0.40 7.04 -9.63
CA LYS A 126 1.48 6.31 -10.30
C LYS A 126 1.85 5.03 -9.58
N ALA A 127 2.01 5.10 -8.26
CA ALA A 127 2.33 3.93 -7.44
C ALA A 127 1.22 2.87 -7.56
N PHE A 128 -0.04 3.28 -7.48
CA PHE A 128 -1.19 2.39 -7.58
C PHE A 128 -1.31 1.73 -8.95
N VAL A 129 -1.10 2.47 -10.04
CA VAL A 129 -1.13 1.92 -11.41
C VAL A 129 0.05 0.99 -11.65
N SER A 130 1.24 1.30 -11.08
CA SER A 130 2.45 0.50 -11.23
C SER A 130 2.38 -0.82 -10.47
N ASP A 131 1.97 -0.79 -9.20
CA ASP A 131 1.88 -1.99 -8.35
C ASP A 131 0.80 -1.84 -7.26
N GLN A 132 -0.43 -2.19 -7.62
CA GLN A 132 -1.57 -2.19 -6.69
C GLN A 132 -1.32 -3.06 -5.45
N LYS A 133 -0.64 -4.21 -5.64
CA LYS A 133 -0.39 -5.15 -4.55
C LYS A 133 0.55 -4.54 -3.51
N ALA A 134 1.62 -3.89 -3.95
CA ALA A 134 2.55 -3.20 -3.06
C ALA A 134 1.87 -2.05 -2.31
N VAL A 135 1.04 -1.25 -2.99
CA VAL A 135 0.25 -0.18 -2.37
C VAL A 135 -0.66 -0.72 -1.28
N LEU A 136 -1.45 -1.75 -1.58
CA LEU A 136 -2.35 -2.34 -0.58
C LEU A 136 -1.58 -3.01 0.57
N ALA A 137 -0.43 -3.63 0.29
CA ALA A 137 0.44 -4.17 1.33
C ALA A 137 0.98 -3.09 2.27
N SER A 138 1.37 -1.93 1.71
CA SER A 138 1.77 -0.74 2.48
C SER A 138 0.65 -0.26 3.41
N VAL A 139 -0.57 -0.10 2.88
CA VAL A 139 -1.74 0.28 3.68
C VAL A 139 -1.96 -0.72 4.82
N GLN A 140 -1.86 -2.02 4.56
CA GLN A 140 -2.01 -3.03 5.60
C GLN A 140 -0.87 -2.99 6.64
N ARG A 141 0.36 -2.67 6.24
CA ARG A 141 1.46 -2.46 7.20
C ARG A 141 1.17 -1.29 8.13
N LEU A 142 0.71 -0.17 7.57
CA LEU A 142 0.39 1.06 8.32
C LEU A 142 -0.80 0.90 9.27
N ARG A 143 -1.75 0.03 8.93
CA ARG A 143 -2.92 -0.29 9.77
C ARG A 143 -2.64 -1.28 10.88
N LYS A 144 -1.56 -2.07 10.76
CA LYS A 144 -1.20 -2.97 11.85
C LYS A 144 -0.91 -2.12 13.08
N PRO A 145 -1.58 -2.38 14.21
CA PRO A 145 -1.19 -1.73 15.44
C PRO A 145 0.29 -2.05 15.63
N THR A 146 1.12 -1.02 15.63
CA THR A 146 2.44 -1.17 16.23
C THR A 146 2.13 -1.61 17.64
N HIS A 147 2.46 -2.87 17.98
CA HIS A 147 2.51 -3.32 19.35
C HIS A 147 3.55 -2.44 20.06
N VAL A 148 3.17 -1.20 20.36
CA VAL A 148 3.84 -0.44 21.37
C VAL A 148 3.60 -1.23 22.65
N TRP A 149 4.51 -2.21 22.88
CA TRP A 149 4.95 -2.63 24.18
C TRP A 149 4.00 -2.18 25.30
N ILE A 150 2.85 -2.84 25.46
CA ILE A 150 2.38 -3.11 26.79
C ILE A 150 3.35 -4.19 27.26
N THR A 151 4.57 -3.78 27.59
CA THR A 151 5.42 -4.55 28.47
C THR A 151 4.58 -4.71 29.71
N PRO A 152 4.10 -5.92 30.08
CA PRO A 152 3.50 -6.09 31.39
C PRO A 152 4.58 -5.59 32.33
N LEU A 153 4.25 -4.57 33.12
CA LEU A 153 5.15 -4.02 34.11
C LEU A 153 5.78 -5.23 34.82
N PRO A 154 7.12 -5.38 34.83
CA PRO A 154 7.74 -6.52 35.47
C PRO A 154 7.22 -6.55 36.88
N GLN A 155 6.86 -7.73 37.33
CA GLN A 155 6.36 -8.05 38.68
C GLN A 155 7.37 -7.67 39.78
N LEU A 156 7.78 -6.43 39.84
CA LEU A 156 8.66 -5.86 40.86
C LEU A 156 7.88 -5.46 42.12
N VAL A 157 6.53 -5.50 42.05
CA VAL A 157 5.69 -5.14 43.21
C VAL A 157 5.34 -6.36 44.07
N ALA A 158 5.53 -7.59 43.59
CA ALA A 158 5.16 -8.80 44.39
C ALA A 158 6.22 -9.24 45.39
N ARG A 159 7.38 -8.58 45.45
CA ARG A 159 8.49 -9.03 46.34
C ARG A 159 8.64 -8.24 47.64
N SER A 160 7.87 -7.19 47.85
CA SER A 160 7.98 -6.35 49.05
C SER A 160 6.94 -6.62 50.14
N VAL A 161 6.01 -7.56 49.95
CA VAL A 161 4.93 -7.84 50.94
C VAL A 161 5.23 -9.07 51.79
N HIS A 162 6.24 -9.89 51.49
CA HIS A 162 6.50 -11.14 52.23
C HIS A 162 7.59 -11.05 53.30
N HIS A 163 8.07 -9.86 53.65
CA HIS A 163 9.13 -9.74 54.64
C HIS A 163 8.75 -8.96 55.89
N ARG A 164 7.46 -8.88 56.20
CA ARG A 164 7.04 -8.23 57.49
C ARG A 164 5.98 -9.02 58.27
N ALA A 165 6.14 -10.33 58.37
CA ALA A 165 5.28 -11.14 59.23
C ALA A 165 6.04 -12.31 59.85
N THR A 166 7.17 -12.05 60.53
CA THR A 166 7.75 -12.95 61.53
C THR A 166 8.71 -12.15 62.42
N SER A 167 8.15 -11.46 63.40
CA SER A 167 8.84 -11.06 64.64
C SER A 167 7.77 -10.62 65.66
N VAL A 168 7.25 -11.54 66.36
CA VAL A 168 6.92 -11.48 67.82
C VAL A 168 6.91 -12.90 68.32
#